data_f02365b0beca74944aeacc059a540075
#
_entry.id   f02365b0beca74944aeacc059a540075
#
_cell.length_a   1.000
_cell.length_b   1.000
_cell.length_c   1.000
_cell.angle_alpha   90.00
_cell.angle_beta   90.00
_cell.angle_gamma   90.00
#
_symmetry.space_group_name_H-M   'P 1'
#
loop_
_entity.id
_entity.type
_entity.pdbx_description
1 polymer ?
#
loop_
_entity_poly.entity_id
_entity_poly.type
_entity_poly.pdbx_seq_one_letter_code
_entity_poly.pdbx_strand_id
1 'polypeptide(L)'
;MAGSEAAWQAANAGIQVVLHEMRPKVGTFAHQTGLLGEMVCSNSFRSDDNEQNAVGLLHWEMRAANGLIMATAEKHRLPAGGALAVDRDPFAQSVTDALMAHPNISVEYGEITDLPREGHWIIATGPLTSGDLAQSIAAETGAEALAFF
;
A
#
# COMPACT_ATOMS: atom_id res chain seq x y z
N MET A 1 -0.48 -0.13 1.40
CA MET A 1 -0.11 -1.28 0.53
C MET A 1 0.03 -0.90 -0.94
N ALA A 2 -0.97 -0.29 -1.61
CA ALA A 2 -0.87 0.04 -3.04
C ALA A 2 0.33 0.94 -3.36
N GLY A 3 0.56 2.00 -2.58
CA GLY A 3 1.73 2.88 -2.73
C GLY A 3 3.06 2.15 -2.52
N SER A 4 3.11 1.23 -1.56
CA SER A 4 4.29 0.39 -1.30
C SER A 4 4.62 -0.50 -2.49
N GLU A 5 3.61 -1.14 -3.09
CA GLU A 5 3.79 -1.97 -4.29
C GLU A 5 4.21 -1.12 -5.49
N ALA A 6 3.56 0.02 -5.71
CA ALA A 6 3.90 0.93 -6.82
C ALA A 6 5.35 1.45 -6.71
N ALA A 7 5.77 1.84 -5.50
CA ALA A 7 7.15 2.26 -5.24
C ALA A 7 8.14 1.13 -5.53
N TRP A 8 7.84 -0.09 -5.09
CA TRP A 8 8.66 -1.27 -5.33
C TRP A 8 8.83 -1.57 -6.82
N GLN A 9 7.75 -1.59 -7.58
CA GLN A 9 7.78 -1.87 -9.02
C GLN A 9 8.54 -0.79 -9.80
N ALA A 10 8.29 0.49 -9.50
CA ALA A 10 9.00 1.59 -10.15
C ALA A 10 10.51 1.57 -9.83
N ALA A 11 10.87 1.32 -8.58
CA ALA A 11 12.26 1.26 -8.15
C ALA A 11 13.03 0.08 -8.76
N ASN A 12 12.38 -1.09 -8.88
CA ASN A 12 12.97 -2.25 -9.58
C ASN A 12 13.14 -2.01 -11.10
N ALA A 13 12.33 -1.13 -11.68
CA ALA A 13 12.51 -0.66 -13.06
C ALA A 13 13.62 0.41 -13.21
N GLY A 14 14.33 0.73 -12.13
CA GLY A 14 15.45 1.69 -12.13
C GLY A 14 15.04 3.15 -11.92
N ILE A 15 13.80 3.41 -11.55
CA ILE A 15 13.29 4.76 -11.29
C ILE A 15 13.60 5.15 -9.83
N GLN A 16 14.09 6.37 -9.63
CA GLN A 16 14.21 6.95 -8.29
C GLN A 16 12.83 7.34 -7.78
N VAL A 17 12.45 6.84 -6.61
CA VAL A 17 11.12 7.01 -6.03
C VAL A 17 11.22 7.71 -4.68
N VAL A 18 10.40 8.72 -4.48
CA VAL A 18 10.13 9.31 -3.16
C VAL A 18 8.76 8.81 -2.71
N LEU A 19 8.71 8.04 -1.64
CA LEU A 19 7.48 7.53 -1.04
C LEU A 19 7.10 8.40 0.15
N HIS A 20 6.02 9.16 0.01
CA HIS A 20 5.49 9.99 1.09
C HIS A 20 4.52 9.20 1.97
N GLU A 21 4.72 9.28 3.28
CA GLU A 21 3.87 8.67 4.30
C GLU A 21 3.59 9.70 5.42
N MET A 22 2.33 9.96 5.70
CA MET A 22 2.00 10.95 6.73
C MET A 22 2.24 10.46 8.15
N ARG A 23 2.17 9.15 8.38
CA ARG A 23 2.44 8.55 9.69
C ARG A 23 3.94 8.43 9.96
N PRO A 24 4.38 8.50 11.19
CA PRO A 24 3.59 8.68 12.42
C PRO A 24 3.25 10.15 12.75
N LYS A 25 3.64 11.13 11.90
CA LYS A 25 3.43 12.55 12.21
C LYS A 25 1.95 12.93 12.26
N VAL A 26 1.18 12.42 11.28
CA VAL A 26 -0.28 12.56 11.24
C VAL A 26 -0.88 11.16 11.23
N GLY A 27 -1.62 10.83 12.28
CA GLY A 27 -2.26 9.52 12.44
C GLY A 27 -3.60 9.43 11.72
N THR A 28 -4.13 8.22 11.61
CA THR A 28 -5.52 7.97 11.23
C THR A 28 -6.24 7.23 12.35
N PHE A 29 -7.56 7.19 12.31
CA PHE A 29 -8.34 6.46 13.33
C PHE A 29 -8.17 4.94 13.26
N ALA A 30 -7.66 4.39 12.17
CA ALA A 30 -7.60 2.95 11.93
C ALA A 30 -6.19 2.36 12.08
N HIS A 31 -5.15 3.12 11.76
CA HIS A 31 -3.77 2.63 11.86
C HIS A 31 -3.27 2.70 13.31
N GLN A 32 -2.47 1.71 13.69
CA GLN A 32 -1.89 1.58 15.03
C GLN A 32 -0.39 1.91 15.05
N THR A 33 0.27 1.84 13.91
CA THR A 33 1.72 2.00 13.76
C THR A 33 2.07 3.03 12.68
N GLY A 34 3.36 3.37 12.56
CA GLY A 34 3.90 4.10 11.42
C GLY A 34 4.45 3.20 10.32
N LEU A 35 4.22 1.88 10.39
CA LEU A 35 4.75 0.93 9.42
C LEU A 35 4.01 1.02 8.08
N LEU A 36 4.76 0.84 7.00
CA LEU A 36 4.21 0.77 5.64
C LEU A 36 3.50 -0.57 5.43
N GLY A 37 2.41 -0.56 4.67
CA GLY A 37 1.67 -1.78 4.36
C GLY A 37 0.82 -2.34 5.50
N GLU A 38 0.61 -1.59 6.59
CA GLU A 38 -0.20 -2.01 7.73
C GLU A 38 -1.63 -2.42 7.32
N MET A 39 -2.08 -3.57 7.80
CA MET A 39 -3.43 -4.09 7.60
C MET A 39 -4.34 -3.67 8.75
N VAL A 40 -5.33 -2.82 8.48
CA VAL A 40 -6.17 -2.19 9.51
C VAL A 40 -7.49 -2.91 9.79
N CYS A 41 -8.07 -3.62 8.82
CA CYS A 41 -9.40 -4.24 8.96
C CYS A 41 -9.34 -5.70 9.37
N SER A 42 -8.45 -6.47 8.73
CA SER A 42 -8.30 -7.91 8.98
C SER A 42 -6.85 -8.30 8.69
N ASN A 43 -6.51 -9.57 8.97
CA ASN A 43 -5.22 -10.14 8.61
C ASN A 43 -5.29 -11.01 7.34
N SER A 44 -6.37 -10.91 6.56
CA SER A 44 -6.62 -11.77 5.41
C SER A 44 -6.68 -10.99 4.11
N PHE A 45 -6.00 -11.49 3.10
CA PHE A 45 -6.12 -11.10 1.70
C PHE A 45 -7.24 -11.86 0.96
N ARG A 46 -8.11 -12.58 1.68
CA ARG A 46 -9.20 -13.41 1.17
C ARG A 46 -8.70 -14.68 0.49
N SER A 47 -9.49 -15.21 -0.49
CA SER A 47 -9.18 -16.44 -1.20
C SER A 47 -7.85 -16.35 -1.97
N ASP A 48 -7.07 -17.43 -1.92
CA ASP A 48 -5.81 -17.59 -2.67
C ASP A 48 -5.95 -18.60 -3.81
N ASP A 49 -7.16 -19.00 -4.13
CA ASP A 49 -7.49 -19.91 -5.23
C ASP A 49 -7.56 -19.15 -6.55
N ASN A 50 -6.55 -19.31 -7.38
CA ASN A 50 -6.42 -18.61 -8.65
C ASN A 50 -7.27 -19.21 -9.79
N GLU A 51 -7.84 -20.39 -9.60
CA GLU A 51 -8.67 -21.06 -10.62
C GLU A 51 -10.15 -20.77 -10.42
N GLN A 52 -10.60 -20.63 -9.17
CA GLN A 52 -12.02 -20.51 -8.85
C GLN A 52 -12.40 -19.14 -8.28
N ASN A 53 -11.45 -18.24 -8.06
CA ASN A 53 -11.69 -16.96 -7.39
C ASN A 53 -10.90 -15.81 -8.01
N ALA A 54 -11.61 -14.72 -8.35
CA ALA A 54 -10.98 -13.54 -8.97
C ALA A 54 -9.90 -12.88 -8.07
N VAL A 55 -10.05 -12.93 -6.75
CA VAL A 55 -9.03 -12.42 -5.82
C VAL A 55 -7.79 -13.30 -5.86
N GLY A 56 -7.95 -14.62 -5.88
CA GLY A 56 -6.84 -15.55 -6.03
C GLY A 56 -6.12 -15.39 -7.36
N LEU A 57 -6.85 -15.15 -8.45
CA LEU A 57 -6.24 -14.83 -9.75
C LEU A 57 -5.41 -13.55 -9.67
N LEU A 58 -5.92 -12.49 -9.04
CA LEU A 58 -5.14 -11.25 -8.81
C LEU A 58 -3.86 -11.52 -8.02
N HIS A 59 -3.93 -12.35 -6.96
CA HIS A 59 -2.73 -12.75 -6.22
C HIS A 59 -1.71 -13.46 -7.10
N TRP A 60 -2.17 -14.33 -7.98
CA TRP A 60 -1.30 -15.04 -8.93
C TRP A 60 -0.61 -14.06 -9.89
N GLU A 61 -1.36 -13.10 -10.45
CA GLU A 61 -0.81 -12.06 -11.33
C GLU A 61 0.23 -11.19 -10.60
N MET A 62 -0.06 -10.79 -9.36
CA MET A 62 0.88 -10.03 -8.53
C MET A 62 2.16 -10.83 -8.21
N ARG A 63 2.05 -12.15 -7.99
CA ARG A 63 3.21 -13.04 -7.83
C ARG A 63 4.02 -13.12 -9.11
N ALA A 64 3.36 -13.26 -10.26
CA ALA A 64 4.02 -13.28 -11.58
C ALA A 64 4.75 -11.97 -11.90
N ALA A 65 4.26 -10.85 -11.37
CA ALA A 65 4.93 -9.54 -11.45
C ALA A 65 6.04 -9.33 -10.40
N ASN A 66 6.40 -10.35 -9.61
CA ASN A 66 7.35 -10.24 -8.50
C ASN A 66 6.98 -9.16 -7.46
N GLY A 67 5.69 -9.07 -7.14
CA GLY A 67 5.14 -8.09 -6.22
C GLY A 67 5.67 -8.24 -4.79
N LEU A 68 6.05 -7.11 -4.17
CA LEU A 68 6.52 -7.05 -2.78
C LEU A 68 5.49 -7.58 -1.80
N ILE A 69 4.23 -7.16 -1.98
CA ILE A 69 3.13 -7.48 -1.05
C ILE A 69 2.90 -8.99 -1.02
N MET A 70 2.82 -9.66 -2.18
CA MET A 70 2.62 -11.11 -2.21
C MET A 70 3.84 -11.88 -1.71
N ALA A 71 5.05 -11.47 -2.07
CA ALA A 71 6.27 -12.11 -1.59
C ALA A 71 6.40 -12.01 -0.05
N THR A 72 6.01 -10.87 0.51
CA THR A 72 6.01 -10.66 1.96
C THR A 72 4.87 -11.43 2.65
N ALA A 73 3.68 -11.48 2.04
CA ALA A 73 2.56 -12.24 2.56
C ALA A 73 2.88 -13.74 2.69
N GLU A 74 3.58 -14.33 1.72
CA GLU A 74 4.01 -15.73 1.79
C GLU A 74 4.97 -16.00 2.97
N LYS A 75 5.87 -15.07 3.28
CA LYS A 75 6.80 -15.22 4.42
C LYS A 75 6.09 -15.24 5.78
N HIS A 76 4.97 -14.54 5.87
CA HIS A 76 4.22 -14.36 7.12
C HIS A 76 2.85 -15.04 7.10
N ARG A 77 2.69 -16.02 6.19
CA ARG A 77 1.45 -16.76 6.03
C ARG A 77 1.05 -17.53 7.28
N LEU A 78 -0.21 -17.43 7.64
CA LEU A 78 -0.84 -18.20 8.71
C LEU A 78 -1.78 -19.26 8.13
N PRO A 79 -1.97 -20.40 8.80
CA PRO A 79 -2.96 -21.40 8.40
C PRO A 79 -4.38 -20.79 8.42
N ALA A 80 -5.03 -20.74 7.26
CA ALA A 80 -6.37 -20.17 7.11
C ALA A 80 -7.21 -20.88 6.00
N GLY A 81 -7.00 -22.17 5.82
CA GLY A 81 -7.66 -22.94 4.76
C GLY A 81 -7.28 -22.42 3.38
N GLY A 82 -8.26 -22.10 2.53
CA GLY A 82 -8.05 -21.56 1.19
C GLY A 82 -7.80 -20.05 1.14
N ALA A 83 -7.74 -19.37 2.28
CA ALA A 83 -7.43 -17.94 2.34
C ALA A 83 -5.94 -17.66 2.54
N LEU A 84 -5.47 -16.53 2.02
CA LEU A 84 -4.17 -15.98 2.35
C LEU A 84 -4.31 -15.07 3.57
N ALA A 85 -4.00 -15.59 4.75
CA ALA A 85 -3.92 -14.82 5.98
C ALA A 85 -2.46 -14.67 6.42
N VAL A 86 -2.15 -13.57 7.10
CA VAL A 86 -0.79 -13.25 7.52
C VAL A 86 -0.73 -12.80 8.98
N ASP A 87 0.43 -12.92 9.59
CA ASP A 87 0.75 -12.22 10.83
C ASP A 87 1.02 -10.74 10.49
N ARG A 88 0.13 -9.84 10.96
CA ARG A 88 0.08 -8.44 10.51
C ARG A 88 1.33 -7.64 10.85
N ASP A 89 1.83 -7.78 12.07
CA ASP A 89 2.93 -6.94 12.54
C ASP A 89 4.25 -7.31 11.85
N PRO A 90 4.67 -8.59 11.81
CA PRO A 90 5.84 -9.01 11.03
C PRO A 90 5.69 -8.74 9.53
N PHE A 91 4.47 -8.86 8.98
CA PHE A 91 4.21 -8.52 7.59
C PHE A 91 4.48 -7.03 7.31
N ALA A 92 3.88 -6.11 8.08
CA ALA A 92 4.07 -4.68 7.92
C ALA A 92 5.53 -4.26 8.13
N GLN A 93 6.20 -4.87 9.12
CA GLN A 93 7.63 -4.63 9.36
C GLN A 93 8.47 -5.05 8.16
N SER A 94 8.24 -6.25 7.61
CA SER A 94 9.00 -6.73 6.45
C SER A 94 8.76 -5.91 5.17
N VAL A 95 7.54 -5.40 4.96
CA VAL A 95 7.26 -4.45 3.87
C VAL A 95 8.06 -3.16 4.07
N THR A 96 8.06 -2.63 5.28
CA THR A 96 8.79 -1.41 5.64
C THR A 96 10.28 -1.57 5.42
N ASP A 97 10.85 -2.66 5.94
CA ASP A 97 12.29 -2.95 5.83
C ASP A 97 12.73 -3.10 4.38
N ALA A 98 11.94 -3.79 3.56
CA ALA A 98 12.24 -3.98 2.14
C ALA A 98 12.27 -2.64 1.37
N LEU A 99 11.30 -1.76 1.63
CA LEU A 99 11.23 -0.44 0.99
C LEU A 99 12.38 0.47 1.45
N MET A 100 12.67 0.48 2.75
CA MET A 100 13.75 1.29 3.31
C MET A 100 15.15 0.81 2.87
N ALA A 101 15.32 -0.47 2.60
CA ALA A 101 16.58 -1.03 2.14
C ALA A 101 16.81 -0.86 0.63
N HIS A 102 15.78 -0.48 -0.14
CA HIS A 102 15.90 -0.38 -1.59
C HIS A 102 16.66 0.88 -2.02
N PRO A 103 17.74 0.76 -2.83
CA PRO A 103 18.62 1.90 -3.16
C PRO A 103 17.94 3.02 -3.97
N ASN A 104 16.84 2.71 -4.65
CA ASN A 104 16.09 3.65 -5.47
C ASN A 104 14.82 4.19 -4.76
N ILE A 105 14.61 3.89 -3.47
CA ILE A 105 13.47 4.40 -2.70
C ILE A 105 13.97 5.26 -1.55
N SER A 106 13.43 6.46 -1.44
CA SER A 106 13.52 7.28 -0.23
C SER A 106 12.14 7.44 0.39
N VAL A 107 12.04 7.30 1.71
CA VAL A 107 10.78 7.50 2.43
C VAL A 107 10.81 8.84 3.12
N GLU A 108 9.83 9.69 2.81
CA GLU A 108 9.64 10.99 3.43
C GLU A 108 8.38 11.00 4.27
N TYR A 109 8.53 11.35 5.55
CA TYR A 109 7.42 11.41 6.49
C TYR A 109 6.85 12.81 6.59
N GLY A 110 5.56 12.92 6.30
CA GLY A 110 4.80 14.15 6.36
C GLY A 110 3.53 14.07 5.55
N GLU A 111 2.56 14.88 5.94
CA GLU A 111 1.30 15.00 5.22
C GLU A 111 1.51 15.80 3.92
N ILE A 112 0.94 15.29 2.83
CA ILE A 112 0.77 16.03 1.58
C ILE A 112 -0.68 16.51 1.54
N THR A 113 -0.87 17.81 1.54
CA THR A 113 -2.20 18.45 1.60
C THR A 113 -2.74 18.84 0.23
N ASP A 114 -1.86 19.04 -0.74
CA ASP A 114 -2.20 19.48 -2.08
C ASP A 114 -1.66 18.50 -3.14
N LEU A 115 -2.39 18.38 -4.25
CA LEU A 115 -1.89 17.61 -5.40
C LEU A 115 -0.67 18.30 -6.00
N PRO A 116 0.44 17.58 -6.16
CA PRO A 116 1.62 18.14 -6.83
C PRO A 116 1.32 18.45 -8.29
N ARG A 117 1.86 19.57 -8.78
CA ARG A 117 1.59 20.08 -10.13
C ARG A 117 2.67 19.69 -11.15
N GLU A 118 3.82 19.23 -10.68
CA GLU A 118 4.97 18.87 -11.52
C GLU A 118 5.44 17.44 -11.24
N GLY A 119 6.02 16.80 -12.25
CA GLY A 119 6.53 15.43 -12.14
C GLY A 119 5.46 14.35 -12.36
N HIS A 120 5.82 13.10 -12.01
CA HIS A 120 4.93 11.95 -12.09
C HIS A 120 4.55 11.49 -10.69
N TRP A 121 3.28 11.43 -10.40
CA TRP A 121 2.76 11.11 -9.07
C TRP A 121 1.75 9.97 -9.12
N ILE A 122 1.79 9.14 -8.10
CA ILE A 122 0.79 8.10 -7.84
C ILE A 122 0.17 8.40 -6.49
N ILE A 123 -1.11 8.75 -6.48
CA ILE A 123 -1.87 8.96 -5.26
C ILE A 123 -2.47 7.62 -4.84
N ALA A 124 -1.93 7.03 -3.79
CA ALA A 124 -2.27 5.69 -3.32
C ALA A 124 -2.66 5.68 -1.82
N THR A 125 -3.24 6.78 -1.35
CA THR A 125 -3.61 7.00 0.04
C THR A 125 -4.83 6.19 0.49
N GLY A 126 -5.60 5.67 -0.47
CA GLY A 126 -6.77 4.84 -0.20
C GLY A 126 -7.89 5.59 0.52
N PRO A 127 -8.76 4.87 1.24
CA PRO A 127 -9.93 5.46 1.86
C PRO A 127 -9.63 6.34 3.08
N LEU A 128 -8.43 6.29 3.64
CA LEU A 128 -7.99 7.10 4.80
C LEU A 128 -7.19 8.34 4.38
N THR A 129 -7.43 8.85 3.17
CA THR A 129 -6.86 10.10 2.68
C THR A 129 -7.19 11.26 3.62
N SER A 130 -6.21 12.11 3.93
CA SER A 130 -6.43 13.29 4.78
C SER A 130 -7.42 14.25 4.15
N GLY A 131 -8.10 15.04 4.98
CA GLY A 131 -9.17 15.93 4.54
C GLY A 131 -8.72 16.95 3.49
N ASP A 132 -7.54 17.54 3.68
CA ASP A 132 -7.02 18.57 2.78
C ASP A 132 -6.64 17.97 1.42
N LEU A 133 -5.94 16.84 1.41
CA LEU A 133 -5.62 16.14 0.16
C LEU A 133 -6.88 15.65 -0.54
N ALA A 134 -7.88 15.16 0.20
CA ALA A 134 -9.17 14.76 -0.38
C ALA A 134 -9.89 15.92 -1.06
N GLN A 135 -9.86 17.11 -0.46
CA GLN A 135 -10.41 18.32 -1.08
C GLN A 135 -9.64 18.73 -2.34
N SER A 136 -8.30 18.66 -2.31
CA SER A 136 -7.46 18.94 -3.47
C SER A 136 -7.75 17.97 -4.63
N ILE A 137 -7.92 16.67 -4.35
CA ILE A 137 -8.33 15.67 -5.35
C ILE A 137 -9.72 15.98 -5.91
N ALA A 138 -10.70 16.30 -5.06
CA ALA A 138 -12.05 16.61 -5.48
C ALA A 138 -12.11 17.86 -6.38
N ALA A 139 -11.33 18.88 -6.07
CA ALA A 139 -11.21 20.09 -6.86
C ALA A 139 -10.66 19.82 -8.28
N GLU A 140 -9.70 18.90 -8.41
CA GLU A 140 -9.09 18.56 -9.71
C GLU A 140 -9.97 17.61 -10.53
N THR A 141 -10.64 16.67 -9.88
CA THR A 141 -11.45 15.64 -10.57
C THR A 141 -12.91 16.05 -10.80
N GLY A 142 -13.38 17.10 -10.14
CA GLY A 142 -14.78 17.51 -10.15
C GLY A 142 -15.73 16.52 -9.45
N ALA A 143 -15.21 15.56 -8.70
CA ALA A 143 -16.00 14.55 -8.01
C ALA A 143 -16.17 14.91 -6.52
N GLU A 144 -17.42 14.88 -6.02
CA GLU A 144 -17.73 15.25 -4.64
C GLU A 144 -17.30 14.22 -3.58
N ALA A 145 -16.83 13.04 -3.97
CA ALA A 145 -16.61 12.00 -2.96
C ALA A 145 -15.47 11.03 -3.28
N LEU A 146 -14.47 11.01 -2.40
CA LEU A 146 -13.81 9.78 -2.03
C LEU A 146 -14.80 9.03 -1.11
N ALA A 147 -15.55 8.10 -1.66
CA ALA A 147 -16.54 7.37 -0.89
C ALA A 147 -15.88 6.28 -0.03
N PHE A 148 -16.20 6.29 1.25
CA PHE A 148 -15.96 5.19 2.17
C PHE A 148 -17.13 4.20 2.08
N PHE A 149 -16.84 2.95 1.76
CA PHE A 149 -17.79 1.86 1.87
C PHE A 149 -17.26 0.76 2.79
#